data_bc62012d20b7998e1663ac8dded48b38
#
_entry.id   bc62012d20b7998e1663ac8dded48b38
#
_cell.length_a   1.000
_cell.length_b   1.000
_cell.length_c   1.000
_cell.angle_alpha   90.00
_cell.angle_beta   90.00
_cell.angle_gamma   90.00
#
_symmetry.space_group_name_H-M   'P 1'
#
loop_
_entity.id
_entity.type
_entity.pdbx_description
1 polymer ?
#
loop_
_entity_poly.entity_id
_entity_poly.type
_entity_poly.pdbx_seq_one_letter_code
_entity_poly.pdbx_strand_id
1 'polypeptide(L)'
;MTDKRDLVILGGGLVGMTLALAAARAGITSHVVDKATPEELTVEGVDGRASAISTASWNLFCNIGLKDRLDPLGCPISAIAVTDGMKPGRIDFEPKPGDGTLGRMYANRDIRIALFEAARAEPAIAWSS
;
A
#
# COMPACT_ATOMS: atom_id res chain seq x y z
N MET A 1 -3.27 31.02 12.19
CA MET A 1 -1.94 30.37 12.17
C MET A 1 -1.88 29.45 10.95
N THR A 2 -0.89 29.59 10.14
CA THR A 2 -0.65 28.68 9.01
C THR A 2 -0.04 27.39 9.57
N ASP A 3 -0.74 26.26 9.40
CA ASP A 3 -0.18 24.96 9.72
C ASP A 3 0.90 24.62 8.69
N LYS A 4 2.15 24.89 9.05
CA LYS A 4 3.29 24.70 8.18
C LYS A 4 3.69 23.24 8.19
N ARG A 5 3.66 22.59 7.04
CA ARG A 5 4.13 21.21 6.84
C ARG A 5 5.34 21.20 5.91
N ASP A 6 6.18 20.19 6.07
CA ASP A 6 7.40 20.02 5.26
C ASP A 6 7.07 19.54 3.84
N LEU A 7 6.00 18.76 3.69
CA LEU A 7 5.63 18.09 2.45
C LEU A 7 4.13 18.22 2.17
N VAL A 8 3.76 18.49 0.93
CA VAL A 8 2.39 18.39 0.42
C VAL A 8 2.32 17.21 -0.55
N ILE A 9 1.38 16.30 -0.33
CA ILE A 9 1.17 15.10 -1.15
C ILE A 9 -0.18 15.24 -1.84
N LEU A 10 -0.17 15.30 -3.16
CA LEU A 10 -1.38 15.34 -3.97
C LEU A 10 -1.81 13.92 -4.34
N GLY A 11 -2.93 13.49 -3.79
CA GLY A 11 -3.47 12.16 -3.92
C GLY A 11 -3.25 11.28 -2.69
N GLY A 12 -4.34 10.89 -2.03
CA GLY A 12 -4.38 10.04 -0.84
C GLY A 12 -4.64 8.57 -1.15
N GLY A 13 -4.22 8.08 -2.33
CA GLY A 13 -4.28 6.67 -2.69
C GLY A 13 -3.19 5.83 -2.03
N LEU A 14 -3.01 4.60 -2.52
CA LEU A 14 -2.05 3.66 -1.95
C LEU A 14 -0.63 4.23 -1.89
N VAL A 15 -0.19 4.90 -2.94
CA VAL A 15 1.17 5.46 -3.04
C VAL A 15 1.34 6.69 -2.15
N GLY A 16 0.40 7.65 -2.23
CA GLY A 16 0.49 8.89 -1.45
C GLY A 16 0.44 8.65 0.05
N MET A 17 -0.43 7.76 0.52
CA MET A 17 -0.50 7.40 1.94
C MET A 17 0.72 6.61 2.43
N THR A 18 1.28 5.74 1.58
CA THR A 18 2.54 5.06 1.89
C THR A 18 3.68 6.06 2.03
N LEU A 19 3.76 7.05 1.13
CA LEU A 19 4.75 8.13 1.22
C LEU A 19 4.57 8.96 2.51
N ALA A 20 3.33 9.32 2.86
CA ALA A 20 3.04 10.10 4.07
C ALA A 20 3.51 9.38 5.33
N LEU A 21 3.23 8.08 5.45
CA LEU A 21 3.68 7.27 6.59
C LEU A 21 5.20 7.09 6.61
N ALA A 22 5.83 6.88 5.46
CA ALA A 22 7.29 6.79 5.36
C ALA A 22 7.97 8.12 5.74
N ALA A 23 7.42 9.25 5.29
CA ALA A 23 7.88 10.58 5.67
C ALA A 23 7.76 10.82 7.18
N ALA A 24 6.63 10.45 7.77
CA ALA A 24 6.41 10.56 9.22
C ALA A 24 7.43 9.75 10.03
N ARG A 25 7.78 8.55 9.57
CA ARG A 25 8.86 7.75 10.19
C ARG A 25 10.24 8.43 10.13
N ALA A 26 10.45 9.26 9.13
CA ALA A 26 11.67 10.06 8.99
C ALA A 26 11.58 11.43 9.72
N GLY A 27 10.52 11.69 10.47
CA GLY A 27 10.31 12.95 11.19
C GLY A 27 9.85 14.12 10.30
N ILE A 28 9.35 13.81 9.09
CA ILE A 28 8.88 14.79 8.11
C ILE A 28 7.37 14.90 8.22
N THR A 29 6.87 16.11 8.42
CA THR A 29 5.43 16.38 8.48
C THR A 29 4.85 16.52 7.07
N SER A 30 3.65 15.99 6.85
CA SER A 30 2.99 16.06 5.56
C SER A 30 1.53 16.49 5.64
N HIS A 31 1.05 17.06 4.54
CA HIS A 31 -0.35 17.35 4.30
C HIS A 31 -0.79 16.63 3.03
N VAL A 32 -1.66 15.64 3.18
CA VAL A 32 -2.23 14.90 2.06
C VAL A 32 -3.50 15.61 1.60
N VAL A 33 -3.60 15.86 0.32
CA VAL A 33 -4.76 16.48 -0.34
C VAL A 33 -5.35 15.50 -1.34
N ASP A 34 -6.61 15.14 -1.18
CA ASP A 34 -7.34 14.31 -2.13
C ASP A 34 -8.76 14.85 -2.31
N LYS A 35 -9.34 14.67 -3.49
CA LYS A 35 -10.73 15.05 -3.78
C LYS A 35 -11.77 14.22 -3.04
N ALA A 36 -11.38 13.04 -2.54
CA ALA A 36 -12.22 12.12 -1.79
C ALA A 36 -11.73 11.99 -0.35
N THR A 37 -12.64 11.74 0.57
CA THR A 37 -12.28 11.46 1.96
C THR A 37 -11.78 10.01 2.14
N PRO A 38 -11.04 9.71 3.22
CA PRO A 38 -10.68 8.34 3.55
C PRO A 38 -11.89 7.40 3.64
N GLU A 39 -13.00 7.88 4.18
CA GLU A 39 -14.26 7.14 4.31
C GLU A 39 -14.81 6.76 2.94
N GLU A 40 -14.86 7.71 1.99
CA GLU A 40 -15.32 7.43 0.61
C GLU A 40 -14.42 6.45 -0.12
N LEU A 41 -13.11 6.51 0.13
CA LEU A 41 -12.13 5.62 -0.53
C LEU A 41 -12.11 4.19 0.04
N THR A 42 -12.75 3.95 1.18
CA THR A 42 -12.80 2.64 1.84
C THR A 42 -14.19 1.98 1.82
N VAL A 43 -15.19 2.64 1.20
CA VAL A 43 -16.53 2.07 1.03
C VAL A 43 -16.44 0.74 0.25
N GLU A 44 -17.24 -0.23 0.67
CA GLU A 44 -17.31 -1.52 0.01
C GLU A 44 -17.81 -1.36 -1.45
N GLY A 45 -17.14 -2.03 -2.39
CA GLY A 45 -17.48 -1.98 -3.81
C GLY A 45 -16.87 -0.82 -4.60
N VAL A 46 -16.22 0.16 -3.96
CA VAL A 46 -15.56 1.28 -4.66
C VAL A 46 -14.36 0.81 -5.48
N ASP A 47 -13.60 -0.14 -4.98
CA ASP A 47 -12.44 -0.70 -5.67
C ASP A 47 -12.36 -2.21 -5.47
N GLY A 48 -12.78 -2.95 -6.46
CA GLY A 48 -12.70 -4.43 -6.48
C GLY A 48 -11.35 -4.98 -6.94
N ARG A 49 -10.35 -4.13 -7.16
CA ARG A 49 -9.03 -4.57 -7.60
C ARG A 49 -8.20 -5.16 -6.47
N ALA A 50 -7.28 -6.04 -6.86
CA ALA A 50 -6.24 -6.56 -5.99
C ALA A 50 -4.86 -6.11 -6.51
N SER A 51 -3.91 -5.98 -5.60
CA SER A 51 -2.52 -5.64 -5.91
C SER A 51 -1.57 -6.72 -5.43
N ALA A 52 -0.64 -7.09 -6.29
CA ALA A 52 0.49 -7.93 -5.94
C ALA A 52 1.56 -7.04 -5.26
N ILE A 53 1.82 -7.32 -4.01
CA ILE A 53 2.82 -6.62 -3.21
C ILE A 53 4.09 -7.46 -3.22
N SER A 54 5.14 -6.94 -3.85
CA SER A 54 6.46 -7.60 -3.87
C SER A 54 7.06 -7.69 -2.47
N THR A 55 8.04 -8.56 -2.30
CA THR A 55 8.76 -8.68 -1.02
C THR A 55 9.39 -7.36 -0.58
N ALA A 56 9.92 -6.57 -1.51
CA ALA A 56 10.49 -5.26 -1.20
C ALA A 56 9.41 -4.28 -0.70
N SER A 57 8.25 -4.22 -1.36
CA SER A 57 7.13 -3.38 -0.92
C SER A 57 6.52 -3.87 0.40
N TRP A 58 6.50 -5.17 0.62
CA TRP A 58 6.09 -5.75 1.90
C TRP A 58 7.02 -5.32 3.04
N ASN A 59 8.33 -5.34 2.82
CA ASN A 59 9.29 -4.85 3.79
C ASN A 59 9.08 -3.37 4.12
N LEU A 60 8.77 -2.55 3.11
CA LEU A 60 8.39 -1.15 3.34
C LEU A 60 7.13 -1.05 4.23
N PHE A 61 6.08 -1.81 3.93
CA PHE A 61 4.86 -1.83 4.74
C PHE A 61 5.13 -2.25 6.19
N CYS A 62 5.99 -3.24 6.40
CA CYS A 62 6.43 -3.61 7.76
C CYS A 62 7.12 -2.44 8.46
N ASN A 63 8.03 -1.76 7.78
CA ASN A 63 8.80 -0.64 8.34
C ASN A 63 7.94 0.58 8.68
N ILE A 64 6.86 0.82 7.96
CA ILE A 64 5.91 1.91 8.27
C ILE A 64 4.78 1.49 9.21
N GLY A 65 4.84 0.27 9.79
CA GLY A 65 3.94 -0.16 10.85
C GLY A 65 2.65 -0.82 10.39
N LEU A 66 2.56 -1.32 9.15
CA LEU A 66 1.35 -1.96 8.63
C LEU A 66 1.32 -3.49 8.80
N LYS A 67 2.41 -4.10 9.30
CA LYS A 67 2.54 -5.55 9.35
C LYS A 67 1.36 -6.24 10.03
N ASP A 68 1.03 -5.82 11.25
CA ASP A 68 0.01 -6.49 12.07
C ASP A 68 -1.40 -6.40 11.45
N ARG A 69 -1.66 -5.31 10.71
CA ARG A 69 -2.94 -5.12 10.02
C ARG A 69 -3.06 -5.94 8.74
N LEU A 70 -1.97 -6.11 8.00
CA LEU A 70 -1.96 -6.72 6.68
C LEU A 70 -1.57 -8.19 6.67
N ASP A 71 -0.75 -8.64 7.61
CA ASP A 71 -0.23 -10.02 7.61
C ASP A 71 -1.34 -11.09 7.55
N PRO A 72 -2.46 -10.98 8.30
CA PRO A 72 -3.52 -11.99 8.24
C PRO A 72 -4.37 -11.95 6.96
N LEU A 73 -4.29 -10.88 6.17
CA LEU A 73 -5.15 -10.67 5.00
C LEU A 73 -4.48 -11.07 3.67
N GLY A 74 -3.16 -11.23 3.67
CA GLY A 74 -2.38 -11.47 2.46
C GLY A 74 -2.47 -12.91 1.96
N CYS A 75 -2.63 -13.07 0.63
CA CYS A 75 -2.50 -14.36 -0.04
C CYS A 75 -1.10 -14.49 -0.63
N PRO A 76 -0.29 -15.48 -0.22
CA PRO A 76 1.06 -15.67 -0.75
C PRO A 76 1.05 -15.95 -2.25
N ILE A 77 2.00 -15.37 -2.99
CA ILE A 77 2.23 -15.64 -4.40
C ILE A 77 3.38 -16.68 -4.49
N SER A 78 3.02 -17.93 -4.76
CA SER A 78 3.98 -19.02 -4.83
C SER A 78 4.60 -19.21 -6.21
N ALA A 79 3.94 -18.76 -7.28
CA ALA A 79 4.43 -18.83 -8.64
C ALA A 79 3.76 -17.76 -9.52
N ILE A 80 4.46 -17.34 -10.56
CA ILE A 80 3.93 -16.44 -11.59
C ILE A 80 4.18 -17.08 -12.95
N ALA A 81 3.14 -17.27 -13.74
CA ALA A 81 3.21 -17.73 -15.11
C ALA A 81 2.86 -16.61 -16.07
N VAL A 82 3.73 -16.31 -17.00
CA VAL A 82 3.52 -15.29 -18.03
C VAL A 82 3.40 -15.94 -19.40
N THR A 83 2.32 -15.63 -20.10
CA THR A 83 2.05 -16.10 -21.46
C THR A 83 1.77 -14.91 -22.38
N ASP A 84 2.10 -15.03 -23.66
CA ASP A 84 1.76 -14.04 -24.69
C ASP A 84 0.48 -14.44 -25.44
N GLY A 85 -0.66 -14.27 -24.79
CA GLY A 85 -1.96 -14.60 -25.35
C GLY A 85 -2.05 -16.05 -25.82
N MET A 86 -2.37 -16.26 -27.10
CA MET A 86 -2.51 -17.59 -27.72
C MET A 86 -1.21 -18.12 -28.35
N LYS A 87 -0.12 -17.36 -28.30
CA LYS A 87 1.16 -17.82 -28.85
C LYS A 87 1.77 -18.92 -27.98
N PRO A 88 2.42 -19.94 -28.56
CA PRO A 88 3.16 -20.92 -27.80
C PRO A 88 4.31 -20.28 -27.02
N GLY A 89 4.44 -20.67 -25.76
CA GLY A 89 5.49 -20.18 -24.89
C GLY A 89 4.94 -19.68 -23.56
N ARG A 90 5.70 -19.93 -22.53
CA ARG A 90 5.40 -19.55 -21.15
C ARG A 90 6.70 -19.27 -20.41
N ILE A 91 6.69 -18.23 -19.58
CA ILE A 91 7.78 -17.92 -18.66
C ILE A 91 7.24 -18.14 -17.25
N ASP A 92 7.90 -18.98 -16.49
CA ASP A 92 7.54 -19.25 -15.11
C ASP A 92 8.55 -18.62 -14.17
N PHE A 93 8.03 -17.97 -13.12
CA PHE A 93 8.81 -17.44 -12.02
C PHE A 93 8.43 -18.20 -10.75
N GLU A 94 9.41 -18.76 -10.08
CA GLU A 94 9.27 -19.42 -8.80
C GLU A 94 10.27 -18.84 -7.81
N PRO A 95 9.97 -18.81 -6.51
CA PRO A 95 10.95 -18.38 -5.52
C PRO A 95 12.12 -19.38 -5.50
N LYS A 96 13.32 -18.85 -5.29
CA LYS A 96 14.48 -19.72 -5.05
C LYS A 96 14.33 -20.43 -3.71
N PRO A 97 14.95 -21.60 -3.54
CA PRO A 97 14.97 -22.29 -2.25
C PRO A 97 15.45 -21.35 -1.13
N GLY A 98 14.62 -21.16 -0.10
CA GLY A 98 14.88 -20.28 1.03
C GLY A 98 14.36 -18.85 0.91
N ASP A 99 13.87 -18.40 -0.27
CA ASP A 99 13.35 -17.03 -0.46
C ASP A 99 11.89 -16.87 0.01
N GLY A 100 11.20 -17.95 0.32
CA GLY A 100 9.78 -17.91 0.74
C GLY A 100 8.84 -17.74 -0.45
N THR A 101 8.17 -16.61 -0.56
CA THR A 101 7.21 -16.31 -1.63
C THR A 101 7.69 -15.16 -2.51
N LEU A 102 7.13 -15.06 -3.74
CA LEU A 102 7.43 -13.97 -4.67
C LEU A 102 6.81 -12.64 -4.22
N GLY A 103 5.86 -12.69 -3.31
CA GLY A 103 5.12 -11.56 -2.80
C GLY A 103 3.79 -12.00 -2.20
N ARG A 104 2.89 -11.05 -2.00
CA ARG A 104 1.56 -11.29 -1.46
C ARG A 104 0.51 -10.53 -2.25
N MET A 105 -0.65 -11.13 -2.45
CA MET A 105 -1.81 -10.50 -3.08
C MET A 105 -2.73 -9.93 -2.00
N TYR A 106 -3.16 -8.70 -2.16
CA TYR A 106 -4.10 -8.02 -1.28
C TYR A 106 -5.22 -7.36 -2.07
N ALA A 107 -6.42 -7.34 -1.52
CA ALA A 107 -7.44 -6.40 -1.99
C ALA A 107 -6.96 -4.96 -1.73
N ASN A 108 -7.12 -4.08 -2.72
CA ASN A 108 -6.70 -2.67 -2.57
C ASN A 108 -7.42 -1.98 -1.40
N ARG A 109 -8.66 -2.34 -1.16
CA ARG A 109 -9.45 -1.85 -0.02
C ARG A 109 -8.77 -2.16 1.32
N ASP A 110 -8.26 -3.36 1.51
CA ASP A 110 -7.59 -3.77 2.76
C ASP A 110 -6.32 -2.95 2.99
N ILE A 111 -5.54 -2.71 1.93
CA ILE A 111 -4.35 -1.86 2.00
C ILE A 111 -4.76 -0.42 2.36
N ARG A 112 -5.81 0.14 1.75
CA ARG A 112 -6.31 1.48 2.07
C ARG A 112 -6.74 1.62 3.51
N ILE A 113 -7.51 0.67 4.01
CA ILE A 113 -7.96 0.67 5.41
C ILE A 113 -6.75 0.67 6.35
N ALA A 114 -5.79 -0.20 6.12
CA ALA A 114 -4.57 -0.27 6.93
C ALA A 114 -3.78 1.05 6.92
N LEU A 115 -3.61 1.65 5.74
CA LEU A 115 -2.93 2.94 5.57
C LEU A 115 -3.66 4.07 6.31
N PHE A 116 -4.97 4.17 6.17
CA PHE A 116 -5.76 5.24 6.82
C PHE A 116 -5.81 5.07 8.34
N GLU A 117 -5.94 3.87 8.85
CA GLU A 117 -5.88 3.62 10.29
C GLU A 117 -4.53 4.00 10.88
N ALA A 118 -3.44 3.65 10.20
CA ALA A 118 -2.09 4.05 10.62
C ALA A 118 -1.90 5.58 10.55
N ALA A 119 -2.39 6.22 9.50
CA ALA A 119 -2.28 7.68 9.32
C ALA A 119 -3.10 8.47 10.36
N ARG A 120 -4.28 8.00 10.74
CA ARG A 120 -5.10 8.62 11.79
C ARG A 120 -4.40 8.64 13.15
N ALA A 121 -3.57 7.65 13.42
CA ALA A 121 -2.77 7.57 14.64
C ALA A 121 -1.46 8.38 14.57
N GLU A 122 -1.16 9.02 13.41
CA GLU A 122 0.10 9.71 13.15
C GLU A 122 -0.08 11.23 13.09
N PRO A 123 0.30 11.97 14.15
CA PRO A 123 0.12 13.43 14.20
C PRO A 123 0.89 14.20 13.13
N ALA A 124 1.94 13.60 12.56
CA ALA A 124 2.74 14.21 11.50
C ALA A 124 2.00 14.30 10.16
N ILE A 125 0.84 13.63 10.02
CA ILE A 125 0.05 13.59 8.78
C ILE A 125 -1.25 14.37 8.97
N ALA A 126 -1.46 15.40 8.15
CA ALA A 126 -2.72 16.09 8.01
C ALA A 126 -3.42 15.69 6.71
N TRP A 127 -4.73 15.78 6.69
CA TRP A 127 -5.56 15.49 5.51
C TRP A 127 -6.53 16.61 5.22
N SER A 128 -6.75 16.89 3.94
CA SER A 128 -7.89 17.71 3.46
C SER A 128 -8.43 17.16 2.13
N SER A 129 -9.73 17.28 1.95
CA SER A 129 -10.48 16.97 0.73
C SER A 129 -11.18 18.21 0.18
#